data_0cbe44b9800ebaa25fc9b5d7d83da87d
#
_entry.id   0cbe44b9800ebaa25fc9b5d7d83da87d
#
_cell.length_a   1.000
_cell.length_b   1.000
_cell.length_c   1.000
_cell.angle_alpha   90.00
_cell.angle_beta   90.00
_cell.angle_gamma   90.00
#
_symmetry.space_group_name_H-M   'P 1'
#
loop_
_entity.id
_entity.type
_entity.pdbx_description
1 polymer ?
#
loop_
_entity_poly.entity_id
_entity_poly.type
_entity_poly.pdbx_seq_one_letter_code
_entity_poly.pdbx_strand_id
1 'polypeptide(L)'
;ELDEGLKLYRVSCPIGVIGVIFEARPDAMVQISSLCIKSGNCAVLKGGRETATTNRLLFKLIHEAVTEAGLPDMCLVQAEQHSEIDELLTCDKNVDLLIPRGSNAFVRHIMDNTKIPVMGHSDGICHIYVDKDADTDKAIRVIVDAKTQYTAACNATETLLVNQDIAEEFLPLIAKALKAAGVRIHGTKEVCDIIDAELLEPEIFR
;
A
#
# COMPACT_ATOMS: atom_id res chain seq x y z
N GLU A 1 18.29 -31.17 0.31
CA GLU A 1 18.42 -32.26 1.29
C GLU A 1 18.77 -31.65 2.64
N LEU A 2 17.98 -31.94 3.69
CA LEU A 2 18.19 -31.40 5.03
C LEU A 2 19.01 -32.34 5.90
N ASP A 3 18.91 -33.64 5.66
CA ASP A 3 19.65 -34.70 6.31
C ASP A 3 19.61 -35.96 5.42
N GLU A 4 20.38 -36.98 5.74
CA GLU A 4 20.40 -38.24 4.98
C GLU A 4 18.99 -38.85 4.93
N GLY A 5 18.45 -38.98 3.72
CA GLY A 5 17.08 -39.47 3.46
C GLY A 5 15.97 -38.44 3.71
N LEU A 6 16.27 -37.21 4.20
CA LEU A 6 15.28 -36.15 4.41
C LEU A 6 15.38 -35.10 3.32
N LYS A 7 14.41 -35.11 2.38
CA LYS A 7 14.33 -34.15 1.29
C LYS A 7 13.16 -33.22 1.49
N LEU A 8 13.41 -31.91 1.46
CA LEU A 8 12.37 -30.88 1.45
C LEU A 8 12.16 -30.38 0.02
N TYR A 9 10.91 -30.35 -0.41
CA TYR A 9 10.50 -29.78 -1.69
C TYR A 9 9.62 -28.56 -1.43
N ARG A 10 9.91 -27.45 -2.13
CA ARG A 10 9.02 -26.30 -2.20
C ARG A 10 8.20 -26.42 -3.49
N VAL A 11 6.90 -26.60 -3.33
CA VAL A 11 5.96 -26.70 -4.45
C VAL A 11 5.04 -25.48 -4.40
N SER A 12 4.94 -24.74 -5.52
CA SER A 12 3.95 -23.68 -5.67
C SER A 12 2.61 -24.26 -6.10
N CYS A 13 1.52 -23.73 -5.55
CA CYS A 13 0.16 -24.07 -5.95
C CYS A 13 -0.67 -22.78 -6.07
N PRO A 14 -1.74 -22.78 -6.90
CA PRO A 14 -2.70 -21.67 -6.91
C PRO A 14 -3.36 -21.51 -5.55
N ILE A 15 -3.73 -20.27 -5.23
CA ILE A 15 -4.56 -19.95 -4.05
C ILE A 15 -6.00 -20.35 -4.31
N GLY A 16 -6.49 -20.10 -5.52
CA GLY A 16 -7.85 -20.33 -5.94
C GLY A 16 -8.48 -19.10 -6.59
N VAL A 17 -9.61 -18.64 -6.08
CA VAL A 17 -10.30 -17.43 -6.53
C VAL A 17 -9.91 -16.24 -5.65
N ILE A 18 -9.37 -15.20 -6.26
CA ILE A 18 -8.89 -14.01 -5.56
C ILE A 18 -9.79 -12.83 -5.91
N GLY A 19 -10.45 -12.24 -4.91
CA GLY A 19 -11.16 -10.97 -5.06
C GLY A 19 -10.20 -9.80 -4.87
N VAL A 20 -10.02 -8.96 -5.88
CA VAL A 20 -9.13 -7.78 -5.80
C VAL A 20 -9.94 -6.51 -5.99
N ILE A 21 -9.92 -5.65 -4.98
CA ILE A 21 -10.60 -4.36 -4.97
C ILE A 21 -9.53 -3.28 -5.02
N PHE A 22 -9.54 -2.43 -6.06
CA PHE A 22 -8.52 -1.41 -6.27
C PHE A 22 -9.12 -0.09 -6.72
N GLU A 23 -8.47 1.02 -6.35
CA GLU A 23 -8.89 2.38 -6.67
C GLU A 23 -7.91 3.03 -7.65
N ALA A 24 -8.38 4.02 -8.43
CA ALA A 24 -7.62 5.01 -9.20
C ALA A 24 -6.40 4.52 -10.02
N ARG A 25 -6.29 3.21 -10.28
CA ARG A 25 -5.15 2.60 -10.99
C ARG A 25 -5.63 1.60 -12.03
N PRO A 26 -6.04 2.06 -13.22
CA PRO A 26 -6.52 1.15 -14.27
C PRO A 26 -5.44 0.18 -14.78
N ASP A 27 -4.15 0.55 -14.70
CA ASP A 27 -3.01 -0.32 -14.99
C ASP A 27 -2.93 -1.53 -14.06
N ALA A 28 -3.44 -1.41 -12.83
CA ALA A 28 -3.51 -2.52 -11.88
C ALA A 28 -4.34 -3.70 -12.43
N MET A 29 -5.39 -3.42 -13.20
CA MET A 29 -6.20 -4.47 -13.82
C MET A 29 -5.36 -5.39 -14.71
N VAL A 30 -4.48 -4.83 -15.54
CA VAL A 30 -3.59 -5.59 -16.43
C VAL A 30 -2.58 -6.41 -15.62
N GLN A 31 -1.97 -5.79 -14.61
CA GLN A 31 -0.98 -6.44 -13.75
C GLN A 31 -1.58 -7.59 -12.95
N ILE A 32 -2.71 -7.34 -12.30
CA ILE A 32 -3.40 -8.35 -11.47
C ILE A 32 -3.86 -9.52 -12.33
N SER A 33 -4.52 -9.25 -13.46
CA SER A 33 -4.96 -10.30 -14.39
C SER A 33 -3.80 -11.16 -14.85
N SER A 34 -2.69 -10.54 -15.26
CA SER A 34 -1.48 -11.27 -15.72
C SER A 34 -0.90 -12.13 -14.61
N LEU A 35 -0.83 -11.62 -13.38
CA LEU A 35 -0.28 -12.38 -12.23
C LEU A 35 -1.20 -13.54 -11.84
N CYS A 36 -2.52 -13.34 -11.79
CA CYS A 36 -3.48 -14.38 -11.47
C CYS A 36 -3.41 -15.51 -12.52
N ILE A 37 -3.47 -15.18 -13.81
CA ILE A 37 -3.37 -16.17 -14.89
C ILE A 37 -2.06 -16.95 -14.80
N LYS A 38 -0.92 -16.26 -14.69
CA LYS A 38 0.39 -16.92 -14.61
C LYS A 38 0.56 -17.82 -13.40
N SER A 39 -0.12 -17.54 -12.32
CA SER A 39 -0.08 -18.34 -11.07
C SER A 39 -1.19 -19.37 -10.98
N GLY A 40 -2.04 -19.49 -12.03
CA GLY A 40 -3.14 -20.45 -12.08
C GLY A 40 -4.33 -20.09 -11.19
N ASN A 41 -4.46 -18.83 -10.78
CA ASN A 41 -5.57 -18.32 -9.99
C ASN A 41 -6.66 -17.72 -10.89
N CYS A 42 -7.91 -17.79 -10.43
CA CYS A 42 -9.01 -16.97 -10.95
C CYS A 42 -9.07 -15.63 -10.19
N ALA A 43 -9.62 -14.61 -10.82
CA ALA A 43 -9.78 -13.31 -10.15
C ALA A 43 -11.13 -12.66 -10.39
N VAL A 44 -11.69 -12.09 -9.32
CA VAL A 44 -12.80 -11.14 -9.36
C VAL A 44 -12.22 -9.74 -9.17
N LEU A 45 -12.34 -8.89 -10.19
CA LEU A 45 -11.69 -7.59 -10.29
C LEU A 45 -12.70 -6.47 -10.07
N LYS A 46 -12.52 -5.66 -9.04
CA LYS A 46 -13.36 -4.51 -8.74
C LYS A 46 -12.53 -3.23 -8.72
N GLY A 47 -12.58 -2.48 -9.80
CA GLY A 47 -11.92 -1.18 -9.90
C GLY A 47 -12.75 -0.04 -9.33
N GLY A 48 -12.08 1.10 -9.10
CA GLY A 48 -12.70 2.34 -8.66
C GLY A 48 -13.69 2.91 -9.67
N ARG A 49 -14.68 3.63 -9.17
CA ARG A 49 -15.73 4.26 -9.99
C ARG A 49 -15.17 5.31 -10.95
N GLU A 50 -14.16 6.03 -10.51
CA GLU A 50 -13.48 7.10 -11.26
C GLU A 50 -12.78 6.59 -12.53
N THR A 51 -12.40 5.32 -12.57
CA THR A 51 -11.74 4.68 -13.73
C THR A 51 -12.62 3.65 -14.44
N ALA A 52 -13.93 3.61 -14.18
CA ALA A 52 -14.84 2.57 -14.64
C ALA A 52 -14.81 2.36 -16.16
N THR A 53 -14.78 3.44 -16.96
CA THR A 53 -14.76 3.36 -18.43
C THR A 53 -13.45 2.72 -18.92
N THR A 54 -12.33 3.13 -18.36
CA THR A 54 -11.00 2.56 -18.70
C THR A 54 -10.91 1.11 -18.28
N ASN A 55 -11.38 0.78 -17.07
CA ASN A 55 -11.38 -0.58 -16.56
C ASN A 55 -12.23 -1.52 -17.44
N ARG A 56 -13.40 -1.07 -17.90
CA ARG A 56 -14.25 -1.87 -18.78
C ARG A 56 -13.57 -2.16 -20.11
N LEU A 57 -12.90 -1.18 -20.70
CA LEU A 57 -12.18 -1.37 -21.95
C LEU A 57 -10.98 -2.32 -21.76
N LEU A 58 -10.20 -2.13 -20.72
CA LEU A 58 -9.05 -3.00 -20.44
C LEU A 58 -9.50 -4.44 -20.13
N PHE A 59 -10.55 -4.61 -19.34
CA PHE A 59 -11.11 -5.93 -19.06
C PHE A 59 -11.55 -6.64 -20.33
N LYS A 60 -12.27 -5.94 -21.23
CA LYS A 60 -12.70 -6.50 -22.52
C LYS A 60 -11.49 -7.00 -23.33
N LEU A 61 -10.43 -6.19 -23.46
CA LEU A 61 -9.23 -6.57 -24.22
C LEU A 61 -8.50 -7.76 -23.58
N ILE A 62 -8.41 -7.79 -22.25
CA ILE A 62 -7.78 -8.89 -21.53
C ILE A 62 -8.61 -10.17 -21.69
N HIS A 63 -9.92 -10.07 -21.57
CA HIS A 63 -10.83 -11.21 -21.71
C HIS A 63 -10.81 -11.80 -23.13
N GLU A 64 -10.77 -10.96 -24.16
CA GLU A 64 -10.57 -11.40 -25.56
C GLU A 64 -9.26 -12.17 -25.71
N ALA A 65 -8.15 -11.64 -25.19
CA ALA A 65 -6.84 -12.30 -25.26
C ALA A 65 -6.81 -13.63 -24.48
N VAL A 66 -7.48 -13.70 -23.33
CA VAL A 66 -7.63 -14.92 -22.51
C VAL A 66 -8.37 -16.00 -23.30
N THR A 67 -9.48 -15.62 -23.93
CA THR A 67 -10.30 -16.53 -24.74
C THR A 67 -9.54 -17.03 -25.98
N GLU A 68 -8.84 -16.12 -26.68
CA GLU A 68 -8.00 -16.48 -27.84
C GLU A 68 -6.88 -17.44 -27.46
N ALA A 69 -6.35 -17.32 -26.23
CA ALA A 69 -5.34 -18.22 -25.69
C ALA A 69 -5.90 -19.59 -25.25
N GLY A 70 -7.20 -19.80 -25.35
CA GLY A 70 -7.89 -21.06 -24.98
C GLY A 70 -8.02 -21.28 -23.46
N LEU A 71 -7.93 -20.22 -22.67
CA LEU A 71 -8.17 -20.28 -21.23
C LEU A 71 -9.68 -20.19 -20.94
N PRO A 72 -10.14 -20.67 -19.76
CA PRO A 72 -11.54 -20.61 -19.38
C PRO A 72 -12.05 -19.15 -19.31
N ASP A 73 -13.22 -18.88 -19.91
CA ASP A 73 -13.82 -17.53 -19.93
C ASP A 73 -14.02 -16.94 -18.53
N MET A 74 -14.34 -17.78 -17.55
CA MET A 74 -14.64 -17.36 -16.18
C MET A 74 -13.40 -17.29 -15.28
N CYS A 75 -12.17 -17.43 -15.80
CA CYS A 75 -10.97 -17.27 -14.98
C CYS A 75 -10.77 -15.81 -14.51
N LEU A 76 -11.39 -14.85 -15.20
CA LEU A 76 -11.44 -13.44 -14.80
C LEU A 76 -12.88 -12.94 -14.85
N VAL A 77 -13.31 -12.26 -13.82
CA VAL A 77 -14.62 -11.63 -13.69
C VAL A 77 -14.45 -10.17 -13.30
N GLN A 78 -15.20 -9.25 -13.93
CA GLN A 78 -15.24 -7.84 -13.55
C GLN A 78 -16.52 -7.54 -12.78
N ALA A 79 -16.39 -7.00 -11.56
CA ALA A 79 -17.45 -6.35 -10.83
C ALA A 79 -17.43 -4.83 -11.12
N GLU A 80 -18.58 -4.24 -11.43
CA GLU A 80 -18.67 -2.83 -11.80
C GLU A 80 -19.35 -1.98 -10.73
N GLN A 81 -20.38 -2.51 -10.08
CA GLN A 81 -21.22 -1.76 -9.15
C GLN A 81 -20.66 -1.82 -7.71
N HIS A 82 -20.97 -0.80 -6.92
CA HIS A 82 -20.54 -0.76 -5.53
C HIS A 82 -21.21 -1.84 -4.67
N SER A 83 -22.48 -2.13 -4.94
CA SER A 83 -23.24 -3.20 -4.28
C SER A 83 -22.63 -4.59 -4.46
N GLU A 84 -21.88 -4.81 -5.54
CA GLU A 84 -21.22 -6.07 -5.81
C GLU A 84 -20.02 -6.31 -4.85
N ILE A 85 -19.53 -5.28 -4.16
CA ILE A 85 -18.55 -5.45 -3.08
C ILE A 85 -19.21 -6.19 -1.92
N ASP A 86 -20.38 -5.74 -1.47
CA ASP A 86 -21.09 -6.37 -0.35
C ASP A 86 -21.46 -7.83 -0.67
N GLU A 87 -21.85 -8.10 -1.91
CA GLU A 87 -22.08 -9.47 -2.38
C GLU A 87 -20.80 -10.30 -2.35
N LEU A 88 -19.68 -9.75 -2.83
CA LEU A 88 -18.38 -10.42 -2.82
C LEU A 88 -17.94 -10.78 -1.39
N LEU A 89 -18.18 -9.91 -0.41
CA LEU A 89 -17.83 -10.14 0.99
C LEU A 89 -18.56 -11.35 1.61
N THR A 90 -19.69 -11.76 1.04
CA THR A 90 -20.48 -12.91 1.48
C THR A 90 -20.11 -14.22 0.77
N CYS A 91 -19.26 -14.17 -0.24
CA CYS A 91 -18.89 -15.33 -1.07
C CYS A 91 -17.80 -16.20 -0.42
N ASP A 92 -17.86 -16.43 0.89
CA ASP A 92 -16.84 -17.16 1.67
C ASP A 92 -16.64 -18.62 1.26
N LYS A 93 -17.57 -19.18 0.47
CA LYS A 93 -17.44 -20.54 -0.08
C LYS A 93 -16.81 -20.60 -1.48
N ASN A 94 -16.69 -19.46 -2.14
CA ASN A 94 -16.31 -19.40 -3.54
C ASN A 94 -15.08 -18.51 -3.79
N VAL A 95 -14.70 -17.71 -2.80
CA VAL A 95 -13.55 -16.79 -2.86
C VAL A 95 -12.59 -17.15 -1.74
N ASP A 96 -11.34 -17.39 -2.10
CA ASP A 96 -10.32 -17.90 -1.18
C ASP A 96 -9.50 -16.78 -0.53
N LEU A 97 -9.41 -15.61 -1.17
CA LEU A 97 -8.63 -14.49 -0.68
C LEU A 97 -9.21 -13.16 -1.18
N LEU A 98 -9.26 -12.16 -0.32
CA LEU A 98 -9.53 -10.76 -0.71
C LEU A 98 -8.27 -9.90 -0.58
N ILE A 99 -8.02 -9.08 -1.58
CA ILE A 99 -6.93 -8.10 -1.59
C ILE A 99 -7.52 -6.72 -1.84
N PRO A 100 -7.95 -6.02 -0.78
CA PRO A 100 -8.46 -4.65 -0.90
C PRO A 100 -7.32 -3.62 -0.96
N ARG A 101 -7.54 -2.58 -1.75
CA ARG A 101 -6.74 -1.37 -1.82
C ARG A 101 -7.66 -0.15 -1.76
N GLY A 102 -7.37 0.75 -0.86
CA GLY A 102 -8.16 1.97 -0.61
C GLY A 102 -7.76 2.59 0.72
N SER A 103 -8.61 3.45 1.26
CA SER A 103 -8.40 4.05 2.57
C SER A 103 -8.41 2.99 3.69
N ASN A 104 -7.75 3.27 4.80
CA ASN A 104 -7.73 2.37 5.96
C ASN A 104 -9.12 2.05 6.49
N ALA A 105 -10.00 3.04 6.53
CA ALA A 105 -11.39 2.84 6.94
C ALA A 105 -12.10 1.84 6.02
N PHE A 106 -11.85 1.90 4.71
CA PHE A 106 -12.41 0.97 3.74
C PHE A 106 -11.83 -0.45 3.88
N VAL A 107 -10.51 -0.57 4.02
CA VAL A 107 -9.87 -1.87 4.23
C VAL A 107 -10.35 -2.51 5.53
N ARG A 108 -10.46 -1.74 6.60
CA ARG A 108 -10.99 -2.20 7.88
C ARG A 108 -12.45 -2.63 7.77
N HIS A 109 -13.28 -1.83 7.08
CA HIS A 109 -14.67 -2.20 6.82
C HIS A 109 -14.77 -3.58 6.13
N ILE A 110 -13.94 -3.85 5.13
CA ILE A 110 -13.90 -5.15 4.47
C ILE A 110 -13.51 -6.25 5.46
N MET A 111 -12.44 -6.04 6.24
CA MET A 111 -11.98 -7.03 7.23
C MET A 111 -13.03 -7.36 8.27
N ASP A 112 -13.80 -6.38 8.71
CA ASP A 112 -14.83 -6.53 9.75
C ASP A 112 -16.12 -7.19 9.21
N ASN A 113 -16.35 -7.18 7.89
CA ASN A 113 -17.61 -7.63 7.28
C ASN A 113 -17.47 -8.88 6.39
N THR A 114 -16.35 -9.59 6.44
CA THR A 114 -16.18 -10.84 5.68
C THR A 114 -15.58 -11.94 6.53
N LYS A 115 -15.84 -13.20 6.11
CA LYS A 115 -15.15 -14.40 6.62
C LYS A 115 -14.03 -14.86 5.70
N ILE A 116 -13.92 -14.28 4.52
CA ILE A 116 -12.85 -14.57 3.57
C ILE A 116 -11.54 -14.03 4.13
N PRO A 117 -10.42 -14.76 4.08
CA PRO A 117 -9.12 -14.22 4.41
C PRO A 117 -8.83 -12.91 3.66
N VAL A 118 -8.41 -11.86 4.35
CA VAL A 118 -8.12 -10.55 3.76
C VAL A 118 -6.63 -10.26 3.86
N MET A 119 -6.00 -10.02 2.72
CA MET A 119 -4.65 -9.46 2.66
C MET A 119 -4.76 -7.93 2.57
N GLY A 120 -5.08 -7.32 3.69
CA GLY A 120 -5.08 -5.86 3.83
C GLY A 120 -3.67 -5.33 4.09
N HIS A 121 -3.50 -4.04 3.94
CA HIS A 121 -2.33 -3.33 4.47
C HIS A 121 -2.80 -2.41 5.59
N SER A 122 -2.03 -2.31 6.65
CA SER A 122 -2.15 -1.25 7.64
C SER A 122 -1.38 -0.01 7.16
N ASP A 123 -1.63 1.13 7.80
CA ASP A 123 -0.88 2.36 7.55
C ASP A 123 0.62 2.11 7.69
N GLY A 124 1.37 2.52 6.67
CA GLY A 124 2.80 2.61 6.78
C GLY A 124 3.15 4.00 7.29
N ILE A 125 3.72 4.09 8.47
CA ILE A 125 4.33 5.34 8.97
C ILE A 125 5.82 5.24 8.71
N CYS A 126 6.31 6.01 7.74
CA CYS A 126 7.71 5.95 7.34
C CYS A 126 8.58 6.82 8.23
N HIS A 127 9.65 6.23 8.76
CA HIS A 127 10.56 6.87 9.68
C HIS A 127 11.94 7.08 9.05
N ILE A 128 12.56 8.21 9.34
CA ILE A 128 13.99 8.43 9.11
C ILE A 128 14.64 8.69 10.47
N TYR A 129 15.70 7.96 10.77
CA TYR A 129 16.54 8.22 11.94
C TYR A 129 17.85 8.87 11.49
N VAL A 130 18.21 9.99 12.14
CA VAL A 130 19.49 10.67 11.95
C VAL A 130 20.37 10.36 13.14
N ASP A 131 21.40 9.55 12.89
CA ASP A 131 22.39 9.18 13.87
C ASP A 131 23.39 10.34 14.13
N LYS A 132 24.07 10.31 15.27
CA LYS A 132 25.08 11.31 15.64
C LYS A 132 26.24 11.40 14.65
N ASP A 133 26.56 10.30 13.98
CA ASP A 133 27.66 10.21 13.01
C ASP A 133 27.19 10.48 11.56
N ALA A 134 25.94 10.92 11.38
CA ALA A 134 25.39 11.21 10.07
C ALA A 134 26.02 12.47 9.44
N ASP A 135 26.24 12.42 8.12
CA ASP A 135 26.57 13.59 7.33
C ASP A 135 25.36 14.55 7.28
N THR A 136 25.49 15.73 7.88
CA THR A 136 24.42 16.70 8.03
C THR A 136 23.82 17.15 6.70
N ASP A 137 24.64 17.48 5.71
CA ASP A 137 24.17 17.98 4.40
C ASP A 137 23.46 16.88 3.61
N LYS A 138 23.95 15.66 3.68
CA LYS A 138 23.32 14.48 3.08
C LYS A 138 21.99 14.18 3.75
N ALA A 139 21.95 14.19 5.09
CA ALA A 139 20.73 13.95 5.85
C ALA A 139 19.63 14.95 5.51
N ILE A 140 19.93 16.25 5.45
CA ILE A 140 18.98 17.30 5.08
C ILE A 140 18.41 17.05 3.68
N ARG A 141 19.26 16.78 2.69
CA ARG A 141 18.82 16.52 1.31
C ARG A 141 17.89 15.30 1.23
N VAL A 142 18.28 14.19 1.88
CA VAL A 142 17.48 12.96 1.89
C VAL A 142 16.12 13.18 2.57
N ILE A 143 16.08 13.86 3.72
CA ILE A 143 14.84 14.09 4.45
C ILE A 143 13.89 14.97 3.66
N VAL A 144 14.39 16.07 3.08
CA VAL A 144 13.57 16.98 2.28
C VAL A 144 13.00 16.26 1.06
N ASP A 145 13.83 15.51 0.33
CA ASP A 145 13.40 14.75 -0.84
C ASP A 145 12.37 13.69 -0.46
N ALA A 146 12.64 12.87 0.55
CA ALA A 146 11.75 11.81 1.02
C ALA A 146 10.39 12.33 1.52
N LYS A 147 10.32 13.58 2.00
CA LYS A 147 9.07 14.21 2.42
C LYS A 147 8.32 14.87 1.27
N THR A 148 9.02 15.49 0.32
CA THR A 148 8.40 16.46 -0.60
C THR A 148 8.30 15.99 -2.05
N GLN A 149 9.07 14.98 -2.45
CA GLN A 149 9.07 14.47 -3.82
C GLN A 149 7.68 14.02 -4.27
N TYR A 150 6.99 13.23 -3.42
CA TYR A 150 5.63 12.80 -3.68
C TYR A 150 4.89 12.51 -2.37
N THR A 151 4.24 13.51 -1.83
CA THR A 151 3.62 13.47 -0.49
C THR A 151 2.44 12.51 -0.36
N ALA A 152 1.80 12.14 -1.48
CA ALA A 152 0.69 11.19 -1.49
C ALA A 152 1.13 9.72 -1.54
N ALA A 153 2.43 9.45 -1.68
CA ALA A 153 2.95 8.09 -1.68
C ALA A 153 2.99 7.51 -0.26
N CYS A 154 2.64 6.23 -0.13
CA CYS A 154 2.64 5.52 1.15
C CYS A 154 4.05 5.34 1.76
N ASN A 155 5.11 5.66 1.02
CA ASN A 155 6.50 5.64 1.45
C ASN A 155 7.10 7.04 1.66
N ALA A 156 6.28 8.10 1.59
CA ALA A 156 6.73 9.44 1.97
C ALA A 156 7.02 9.49 3.47
N THR A 157 8.11 10.15 3.85
CA THR A 157 8.50 10.25 5.26
C THR A 157 7.48 11.05 6.06
N GLU A 158 7.08 10.51 7.19
CA GLU A 158 6.14 11.14 8.13
C GLU A 158 6.80 11.46 9.47
N THR A 159 7.69 10.60 9.93
CA THR A 159 8.36 10.73 11.22
C THR A 159 9.86 10.89 11.05
N LEU A 160 10.40 11.93 11.67
CA LEU A 160 11.83 12.16 11.76
C LEU A 160 12.29 11.94 13.21
N LEU A 161 13.21 11.02 13.40
CA LEU A 161 13.88 10.76 14.67
C LEU A 161 15.31 11.29 14.60
N VAL A 162 15.73 12.06 15.58
CA VAL A 162 17.07 12.65 15.63
C VAL A 162 17.77 12.20 16.91
N ASN A 163 19.02 11.77 16.79
CA ASN A 163 19.85 11.45 17.95
C ASN A 163 19.97 12.67 18.86
N GLN A 164 19.82 12.46 20.17
CA GLN A 164 19.80 13.52 21.17
C GLN A 164 21.09 14.35 21.18
N ASP A 165 22.24 13.73 20.94
CA ASP A 165 23.54 14.39 21.02
C ASP A 165 23.76 15.46 19.94
N ILE A 166 22.99 15.39 18.82
CA ILE A 166 23.06 16.34 17.71
C ILE A 166 21.81 17.18 17.56
N ALA A 167 20.80 16.97 18.40
CA ALA A 167 19.49 17.58 18.21
C ALA A 167 19.54 19.12 18.21
N GLU A 168 20.29 19.74 19.11
CA GLU A 168 20.40 21.20 19.21
C GLU A 168 21.04 21.83 17.97
N GLU A 169 21.97 21.14 17.31
CA GLU A 169 22.65 21.62 16.11
C GLU A 169 21.86 21.29 14.84
N PHE A 170 21.34 20.07 14.76
CA PHE A 170 20.69 19.55 13.54
C PHE A 170 19.26 20.05 13.35
N LEU A 171 18.43 20.11 14.42
CA LEU A 171 17.03 20.49 14.32
C LEU A 171 16.79 21.85 13.70
N PRO A 172 17.54 22.94 14.04
CA PRO A 172 17.38 24.23 13.39
C PRO A 172 17.66 24.21 11.88
N LEU A 173 18.64 23.41 11.44
CA LEU A 173 19.03 23.29 10.05
C LEU A 173 17.95 22.58 9.22
N ILE A 174 17.48 21.45 9.70
CA ILE A 174 16.44 20.68 9.00
C ILE A 174 15.09 21.41 9.04
N ALA A 175 14.76 22.08 10.14
CA ALA A 175 13.54 22.88 10.25
C ALA A 175 13.50 23.99 9.23
N LYS A 176 14.61 24.69 9.04
CA LYS A 176 14.74 25.73 7.99
C LYS A 176 14.51 25.16 6.60
N ALA A 177 15.09 24.01 6.28
CA ALA A 177 14.97 23.37 4.98
C ALA A 177 13.54 22.87 4.72
N LEU A 178 12.90 22.24 5.70
CA LEU A 178 11.53 21.73 5.60
C LEU A 178 10.52 22.89 5.48
N LYS A 179 10.67 23.98 6.25
CA LYS A 179 9.83 25.17 6.14
C LYS A 179 9.97 25.86 4.77
N ALA A 180 11.19 25.93 4.25
CA ALA A 180 11.43 26.45 2.90
C ALA A 180 10.75 25.62 1.80
N ALA A 181 10.56 24.32 2.04
CA ALA A 181 9.81 23.39 1.18
C ALA A 181 8.30 23.36 1.46
N GLY A 182 7.77 24.25 2.32
CA GLY A 182 6.34 24.34 2.63
C GLY A 182 5.82 23.27 3.60
N VAL A 183 6.71 22.57 4.31
CA VAL A 183 6.35 21.51 5.26
C VAL A 183 6.05 22.12 6.64
N ARG A 184 4.90 21.77 7.23
CA ARG A 184 4.60 22.06 8.64
C ARG A 184 5.27 20.99 9.51
N ILE A 185 5.82 21.42 10.64
CA ILE A 185 6.54 20.54 11.56
C ILE A 185 5.75 20.47 12.86
N HIS A 186 5.44 19.25 13.27
CA HIS A 186 4.94 18.93 14.60
C HIS A 186 6.06 18.27 15.39
N GLY A 187 6.24 18.66 16.64
CA GLY A 187 7.34 18.16 17.47
C GLY A 187 6.90 17.82 18.88
N THR A 188 7.68 16.98 19.53
CA THR A 188 7.56 16.79 20.98
C THR A 188 7.89 18.10 21.70
N LYS A 189 7.64 18.16 23.01
CA LYS A 189 7.96 19.34 23.80
C LYS A 189 9.43 19.73 23.69
N GLU A 190 10.32 18.74 23.76
CA GLU A 190 11.79 18.93 23.64
C GLU A 190 12.17 19.52 22.27
N VAL A 191 11.51 19.07 21.22
CA VAL A 191 11.72 19.62 19.86
C VAL A 191 11.20 21.05 19.76
N CYS A 192 10.03 21.35 20.33
CA CYS A 192 9.47 22.68 20.35
C CYS A 192 10.29 23.68 21.19
N ASP A 193 11.04 23.21 22.18
CA ASP A 193 11.97 24.04 22.95
C ASP A 193 13.21 24.47 22.11
N ILE A 194 13.56 23.71 21.05
CA ILE A 194 14.72 23.96 20.19
C ILE A 194 14.32 24.72 18.92
N ILE A 195 13.19 24.37 18.31
CA ILE A 195 12.73 24.95 17.04
C ILE A 195 11.27 25.42 17.14
N ASP A 196 10.90 26.36 16.29
CA ASP A 196 9.52 26.77 16.10
C ASP A 196 8.74 25.65 15.35
N ALA A 197 8.03 24.81 16.09
CA ALA A 197 7.18 23.70 15.64
C ALA A 197 5.85 23.68 16.40
N GLU A 198 4.82 23.10 15.82
CA GLU A 198 3.55 22.88 16.50
C GLU A 198 3.69 21.70 17.47
N LEU A 199 3.15 21.84 18.69
CA LEU A 199 3.23 20.75 19.67
C LEU A 199 2.47 19.52 19.15
N LEU A 200 3.11 18.37 19.21
CA LEU A 200 2.52 17.11 18.84
C LEU A 200 1.63 16.58 19.94
N GLU A 201 0.33 16.51 19.68
CA GLU A 201 -0.62 15.93 20.63
C GLU A 201 -0.49 14.40 20.62
N PRO A 202 -0.46 13.73 21.80
CA PRO A 202 -0.25 12.27 21.88
C PRO A 202 -1.28 11.43 21.13
N GLU A 203 -2.46 11.98 20.86
CA GLU A 203 -3.56 11.30 20.17
C GLU A 203 -3.34 11.12 18.67
N ILE A 204 -2.40 11.84 18.07
CA ILE A 204 -2.06 11.76 16.64
C ILE A 204 -1.35 10.43 16.29
N PHE A 205 -0.81 9.72 17.29
CA PHE A 205 -0.13 8.43 17.10
C PHE A 205 -1.03 7.19 17.27
N ARG A 206 -2.35 7.35 17.32
CA ARG A 206 -3.29 6.23 17.49
C ARG A 206 -4.08 5.89 16.24
#